data_189f2a8c42695a6ae6348e45c955d82c
#
_entry.id   189f2a8c42695a6ae6348e45c955d82c
#
_cell.length_a   1.000
_cell.length_b   1.000
_cell.length_c   1.000
_cell.angle_alpha   90.00
_cell.angle_beta   90.00
_cell.angle_gamma   90.00
#
_symmetry.space_group_name_H-M   'P 1'
#
loop_
_entity.id
_entity.type
_entity.pdbx_description
1 polymer ?
#
loop_
_entity_poly.entity_id
_entity_poly.type
_entity_poly.pdbx_seq_one_letter_code
_entity_poly.pdbx_strand_id
1 'polypeptide(L)'
;MNGAADDRERAEELLLARISATAGLARLGRRRVTYRAPPTEPGRWTATARVRRLLWAEPGAAMSPGARLDLYEHGLTAAVGRRIHAVRFDATVVRRRTVLTSRGLTGALVLVDVHGARVVLPCGGFGRPHEWWPGICRAVVAAQAPRALAALRQGARLAFGPLWVTADAVGSARTSLRWTQVQRIEVRGGFVAVRADGRWQVWATAASGIPNLCVFQALTEHLAGAGRNDD
;
A
#
# COMPACT_ATOMS: atom_id res chain seq x y z
N MET A 1 -4.56 -37.73 -22.08
CA MET A 1 -5.10 -36.55 -21.34
C MET A 1 -4.21 -36.06 -20.21
N ASN A 2 -3.03 -36.61 -19.94
CA ASN A 2 -2.14 -36.21 -18.83
C ASN A 2 -1.23 -35.02 -19.13
N GLY A 3 -0.89 -34.73 -20.39
CA GLY A 3 0.10 -33.68 -20.74
C GLY A 3 -0.24 -32.27 -20.28
N ALA A 4 -1.52 -31.86 -20.36
CA ALA A 4 -1.93 -30.50 -19.96
C ALA A 4 -1.94 -30.28 -18.42
N ALA A 5 -2.04 -31.34 -17.62
CA ALA A 5 -1.91 -31.30 -16.17
C ALA A 5 -0.44 -31.15 -15.76
N ASP A 6 0.44 -31.98 -16.36
CA ASP A 6 1.89 -31.95 -16.19
C ASP A 6 2.50 -30.58 -16.56
N ASP A 7 2.04 -29.97 -17.65
CA ASP A 7 2.53 -28.67 -18.09
C ASP A 7 2.13 -27.54 -17.12
N ARG A 8 0.92 -27.63 -16.52
CA ARG A 8 0.49 -26.66 -15.49
C ARG A 8 1.27 -26.81 -14.20
N GLU A 9 1.53 -28.02 -13.77
CA GLU A 9 2.30 -28.31 -12.55
C GLU A 9 3.74 -27.77 -12.69
N ARG A 10 4.41 -28.08 -13.81
CA ARG A 10 5.74 -27.53 -14.11
C ARG A 10 5.75 -26.00 -14.18
N ALA A 11 4.72 -25.37 -14.76
CA ALA A 11 4.63 -23.93 -14.82
C ALA A 11 4.45 -23.31 -13.42
N GLU A 12 3.68 -23.95 -12.53
CA GLU A 12 3.51 -23.49 -11.15
C GLU A 12 4.81 -23.68 -10.35
N GLU A 13 5.52 -24.79 -10.50
CA GLU A 13 6.82 -25.01 -9.87
C GLU A 13 7.86 -23.96 -10.28
N LEU A 14 7.98 -23.69 -11.57
CA LEU A 14 8.86 -22.64 -12.09
C LEU A 14 8.49 -21.26 -11.55
N LEU A 15 7.20 -20.95 -11.43
CA LEU A 15 6.76 -19.69 -10.84
C LEU A 15 7.16 -19.60 -9.36
N LEU A 16 6.98 -20.68 -8.60
CA LEU A 16 7.36 -20.75 -7.19
C LEU A 16 8.87 -20.60 -6.99
N ALA A 17 9.67 -21.27 -7.82
CA ALA A 17 11.13 -21.15 -7.79
C ALA A 17 11.57 -19.70 -8.06
N ARG A 18 10.99 -19.05 -9.08
CA ARG A 18 11.28 -17.64 -9.40
C ARG A 18 10.86 -16.69 -8.29
N ILE A 19 9.69 -16.90 -7.67
CA ILE A 19 9.23 -16.12 -6.52
C ILE A 19 10.20 -16.26 -5.36
N SER A 20 10.63 -17.50 -5.04
CA SER A 20 11.58 -17.76 -3.95
C SER A 20 12.94 -17.13 -4.21
N ALA A 21 13.45 -17.22 -5.43
CA ALA A 21 14.70 -16.58 -5.82
C ALA A 21 14.62 -15.05 -5.68
N THR A 22 13.51 -14.44 -6.17
CA THR A 22 13.28 -13.00 -6.07
C THR A 22 13.19 -12.55 -4.61
N ALA A 23 12.49 -13.29 -3.76
CA ALA A 23 12.39 -13.01 -2.34
C ALA A 23 13.74 -13.11 -1.63
N GLY A 24 14.55 -14.12 -1.97
CA GLY A 24 15.90 -14.30 -1.44
C GLY A 24 16.83 -13.15 -1.80
N LEU A 25 16.88 -12.76 -3.09
CA LEU A 25 17.66 -11.62 -3.57
C LEU A 25 17.28 -10.31 -2.88
N ALA A 26 16.01 -10.09 -2.65
CA ALA A 26 15.49 -8.91 -1.95
C ALA A 26 15.58 -9.03 -0.41
N ARG A 27 16.05 -10.15 0.14
CA ARG A 27 16.18 -10.42 1.58
C ARG A 27 14.87 -10.21 2.34
N LEU A 28 13.76 -10.76 1.83
CA LEU A 28 12.45 -10.55 2.40
C LEU A 28 12.17 -11.36 3.68
N GLY A 29 13.04 -12.33 4.01
CA GLY A 29 12.87 -13.20 5.18
C GLY A 29 11.92 -14.38 4.90
N ARG A 30 11.29 -14.91 5.96
CA ARG A 30 10.36 -16.05 5.84
C ARG A 30 9.01 -15.60 5.29
N ARG A 31 8.43 -16.43 4.41
CA ARG A 31 7.07 -16.24 3.91
C ARG A 31 6.05 -16.51 5.03
N ARG A 32 5.12 -15.58 5.22
CA ARG A 32 4.09 -15.64 6.27
C ARG A 32 2.73 -16.05 5.72
N VAL A 33 2.32 -15.46 4.60
CA VAL A 33 0.99 -15.72 4.03
C VAL A 33 0.99 -15.52 2.52
N THR A 34 0.12 -16.25 1.83
CA THR A 34 -0.07 -16.18 0.38
C THR A 34 -1.52 -15.85 0.07
N TYR A 35 -1.73 -14.88 -0.83
CA TYR A 35 -3.02 -14.56 -1.43
C TYR A 35 -2.96 -14.83 -2.93
N ARG A 36 -3.96 -15.53 -3.45
CA ARG A 36 -4.08 -15.84 -4.88
C ARG A 36 -5.23 -15.06 -5.49
N ALA A 37 -5.13 -14.73 -6.77
CA ALA A 37 -6.26 -14.22 -7.50
C ALA A 37 -7.39 -15.28 -7.48
N PRO A 38 -8.65 -14.86 -7.31
CA PRO A 38 -9.77 -15.77 -7.44
C PRO A 38 -9.76 -16.37 -8.85
N PRO A 39 -10.18 -17.66 -9.01
CA PRO A 39 -10.30 -18.27 -10.32
C PRO A 39 -11.19 -17.40 -11.20
N THR A 40 -10.69 -17.08 -12.40
CA THR A 40 -11.47 -16.32 -13.38
C THR A 40 -12.45 -17.31 -14.01
N GLU A 41 -13.75 -17.15 -13.75
CA GLU A 41 -14.76 -17.90 -14.50
C GLU A 41 -14.64 -17.54 -15.99
N PRO A 42 -14.49 -18.53 -16.87
CA PRO A 42 -14.47 -18.29 -18.31
C PRO A 42 -15.91 -17.96 -18.76
N GLY A 43 -16.23 -16.71 -18.91
CA GLY A 43 -17.53 -16.35 -19.46
C GLY A 43 -18.10 -15.07 -18.86
N ARG A 44 -17.71 -13.93 -19.41
CA ARG A 44 -18.45 -12.67 -19.55
C ARG A 44 -17.51 -11.51 -19.86
N TRP A 45 -16.69 -11.68 -20.86
CA TRP A 45 -15.97 -10.55 -21.42
C TRP A 45 -16.87 -9.91 -22.48
N THR A 46 -17.64 -8.90 -22.12
CA THR A 46 -18.30 -8.06 -23.11
C THR A 46 -17.27 -7.26 -23.89
N ALA A 47 -17.50 -7.00 -25.17
CA ALA A 47 -16.61 -6.21 -26.03
C ALA A 47 -16.27 -4.84 -25.42
N THR A 48 -17.21 -4.25 -24.69
CA THR A 48 -17.06 -3.00 -23.93
C THR A 48 -15.97 -3.08 -22.84
N ALA A 49 -15.77 -4.23 -22.19
CA ALA A 49 -14.71 -4.41 -21.20
C ALA A 49 -13.31 -4.41 -21.86
N ARG A 50 -13.17 -4.90 -23.08
CA ARG A 50 -11.91 -4.87 -23.85
C ARG A 50 -11.52 -3.44 -24.26
N VAL A 51 -12.46 -2.66 -24.75
CA VAL A 51 -12.21 -1.27 -25.20
C VAL A 51 -11.86 -0.37 -24.00
N ARG A 52 -12.58 -0.51 -22.87
CA ARG A 52 -12.26 0.22 -21.64
C ARG A 52 -10.88 -0.12 -21.07
N ARG A 53 -10.42 -1.38 -21.21
CA ARG A 53 -9.07 -1.81 -20.83
C ARG A 53 -7.98 -1.15 -21.66
N LEU A 54 -8.23 -0.92 -22.97
CA LEU A 54 -7.24 -0.32 -23.87
C LEU A 54 -7.06 1.18 -23.62
N LEU A 55 -8.12 1.88 -23.22
CA LEU A 55 -8.14 3.36 -23.16
C LEU A 55 -7.85 3.93 -21.76
N TRP A 56 -8.08 3.15 -20.69
CA TRP A 56 -8.11 3.70 -19.32
C TRP A 56 -7.37 2.87 -18.26
N ALA A 57 -6.83 1.71 -18.62
CA ALA A 57 -6.11 0.87 -17.64
C ALA A 57 -4.68 1.39 -17.46
N GLU A 58 -4.33 1.76 -16.24
CA GLU A 58 -2.92 1.91 -15.83
C GLU A 58 -2.16 0.62 -16.18
N PRO A 59 -0.95 0.69 -16.79
CA PRO A 59 -0.13 -0.49 -17.05
C PRO A 59 0.10 -1.26 -15.74
N GLY A 60 -0.36 -2.51 -15.67
CA GLY A 60 -0.26 -3.34 -14.47
C GLY A 60 -1.55 -3.51 -13.66
N ALA A 61 -2.63 -2.76 -13.92
CA ALA A 61 -3.91 -2.93 -13.22
C ALA A 61 -4.70 -4.19 -13.66
N ALA A 62 -4.33 -4.81 -14.79
CA ALA A 62 -4.95 -6.03 -15.27
C ALA A 62 -4.32 -7.25 -14.57
N MET A 63 -5.06 -7.84 -13.62
CA MET A 63 -4.67 -9.08 -13.00
C MET A 63 -4.77 -10.23 -14.01
N SER A 64 -3.67 -10.96 -14.18
CA SER A 64 -3.66 -12.19 -14.96
C SER A 64 -4.19 -13.37 -14.15
N PRO A 65 -4.80 -14.39 -14.78
CA PRO A 65 -5.03 -15.66 -14.11
C PRO A 65 -3.71 -16.16 -13.51
N GLY A 66 -3.75 -16.57 -12.23
CA GLY A 66 -2.56 -16.99 -11.51
C GLY A 66 -1.77 -15.87 -10.82
N ALA A 67 -2.28 -14.63 -10.79
CA ALA A 67 -1.66 -13.58 -9.98
C ALA A 67 -1.59 -13.99 -8.50
N ARG A 68 -0.42 -13.74 -7.89
CA ARG A 68 -0.09 -14.18 -6.55
C ARG A 68 0.61 -13.08 -5.77
N LEU A 69 0.22 -12.93 -4.52
CA LEU A 69 0.78 -12.01 -3.55
C LEU A 69 1.27 -12.82 -2.34
N ASP A 70 2.57 -12.86 -2.11
CA ASP A 70 3.18 -13.49 -0.94
C ASP A 70 3.71 -12.42 -0.01
N LEU A 71 3.27 -12.43 1.25
CA LEU A 71 3.79 -11.56 2.30
C LEU A 71 4.90 -12.29 3.08
N TYR A 72 5.97 -11.58 3.33
CA TYR A 72 7.15 -12.02 4.06
C TYR A 72 7.36 -11.16 5.32
N GLU A 73 8.38 -11.48 6.10
CA GLU A 73 8.74 -10.73 7.31
C GLU A 73 9.12 -9.27 7.02
N HIS A 74 9.88 -9.04 5.93
CA HIS A 74 10.45 -7.74 5.61
C HIS A 74 9.93 -7.13 4.30
N GLY A 75 8.94 -7.77 3.67
CA GLY A 75 8.42 -7.29 2.40
C GLY A 75 7.36 -8.20 1.80
N LEU A 76 7.15 -8.05 0.50
CA LEU A 76 6.23 -8.90 -0.26
C LEU A 76 6.80 -9.18 -1.66
N THR A 77 6.32 -10.26 -2.27
CA THR A 77 6.42 -10.46 -3.71
C THR A 77 5.02 -10.39 -4.33
N ALA A 78 4.92 -9.73 -5.47
CA ALA A 78 3.70 -9.69 -6.27
C ALA A 78 4.01 -10.25 -7.68
N ALA A 79 3.47 -11.43 -7.98
CA ALA A 79 3.50 -12.01 -9.31
C ALA A 79 2.27 -11.53 -10.08
N VAL A 80 2.45 -10.59 -11.01
CA VAL A 80 1.40 -9.98 -11.82
C VAL A 80 1.78 -10.10 -13.28
N GLY A 81 0.97 -10.81 -14.04
CA GLY A 81 1.30 -11.14 -15.43
C GLY A 81 2.57 -11.98 -15.52
N ARG A 82 3.55 -11.50 -16.28
CA ARG A 82 4.85 -12.19 -16.47
C ARG A 82 5.95 -11.68 -15.53
N ARG A 83 5.66 -10.68 -14.70
CA ARG A 83 6.62 -10.03 -13.81
C ARG A 83 6.41 -10.46 -12.37
N ILE A 84 7.52 -10.58 -11.66
CA ILE A 84 7.55 -10.77 -10.22
C ILE A 84 8.23 -9.53 -9.64
N HIS A 85 7.50 -8.80 -8.83
CA HIS A 85 8.00 -7.62 -8.13
C HIS A 85 8.35 -8.01 -6.70
N ALA A 86 9.48 -7.53 -6.20
CA ALA A 86 9.84 -7.58 -4.79
C ALA A 86 9.72 -6.19 -4.18
N VAL A 87 9.03 -6.09 -3.06
CA VAL A 87 8.84 -4.82 -2.34
C VAL A 87 9.32 -5.01 -0.91
N ARG A 88 10.20 -4.11 -0.44
CA ARG A 88 10.66 -4.07 0.95
C ARG A 88 9.81 -3.09 1.74
N PHE A 89 9.33 -3.48 2.92
CA PHE A 89 8.49 -2.62 3.77
C PHE A 89 9.24 -1.42 4.34
N ASP A 90 10.54 -1.54 4.55
CA ASP A 90 11.39 -0.47 5.09
C ASP A 90 11.75 0.63 4.08
N ALA A 91 11.55 0.39 2.79
CA ALA A 91 11.96 1.30 1.71
C ALA A 91 10.83 1.73 0.78
N THR A 92 9.72 0.98 0.75
CA THR A 92 8.62 1.26 -0.17
C THR A 92 7.85 2.54 0.17
N VAL A 93 7.27 3.14 -0.86
CA VAL A 93 6.27 4.20 -0.72
C VAL A 93 4.90 3.63 -1.04
N VAL A 94 3.98 3.69 -0.07
CA VAL A 94 2.60 3.22 -0.21
C VAL A 94 1.70 4.38 -0.58
N ARG A 95 0.95 4.25 -1.67
CA ARG A 95 -0.09 5.21 -2.06
C ARG A 95 -1.42 4.50 -2.24
N ARG A 96 -2.50 5.17 -1.86
CA ARG A 96 -3.87 4.73 -2.18
C ARG A 96 -4.30 5.35 -3.48
N ARG A 97 -4.88 4.55 -4.37
CA ARG A 97 -5.47 5.05 -5.63
C ARG A 97 -6.78 4.34 -5.90
N THR A 98 -7.62 4.97 -6.71
CA THR A 98 -8.74 4.32 -7.36
C THR A 98 -8.30 3.97 -8.78
N VAL A 99 -8.48 2.72 -9.16
CA VAL A 99 -8.13 2.20 -10.49
C VAL A 99 -9.37 1.61 -11.15
N LEU A 100 -9.41 1.69 -12.48
CA LEU A 100 -10.46 1.05 -13.25
C LEU A 100 -10.06 -0.39 -13.54
N THR A 101 -10.88 -1.34 -13.11
CA THR A 101 -10.72 -2.77 -13.40
C THR A 101 -11.85 -3.25 -14.31
N SER A 102 -11.78 -4.52 -14.76
CA SER A 102 -12.88 -5.15 -15.51
C SER A 102 -14.21 -5.19 -14.73
N ARG A 103 -14.15 -5.08 -13.40
CA ARG A 103 -15.31 -5.05 -12.50
C ARG A 103 -15.76 -3.63 -12.12
N GLY A 104 -15.14 -2.58 -12.69
CA GLY A 104 -15.42 -1.19 -12.37
C GLY A 104 -14.31 -0.50 -11.59
N LEU A 105 -14.63 0.65 -10.99
CA LEU A 105 -13.72 1.40 -10.14
C LEU A 105 -13.49 0.65 -8.82
N THR A 106 -12.24 0.43 -8.47
CA THR A 106 -11.84 -0.21 -7.22
C THR A 106 -10.65 0.51 -6.59
N GLY A 107 -10.54 0.39 -5.27
CA GLY A 107 -9.35 0.85 -4.56
C GLY A 107 -8.14 -0.01 -4.95
N ALA A 108 -6.96 0.60 -4.93
CA ALA A 108 -5.69 -0.07 -5.12
C ALA A 108 -4.61 0.49 -4.19
N LEU A 109 -3.68 -0.37 -3.75
CA LEU A 109 -2.39 0.06 -3.24
C LEU A 109 -1.41 0.15 -4.41
N VAL A 110 -0.69 1.26 -4.45
CA VAL A 110 0.47 1.42 -5.33
C VAL A 110 1.71 1.43 -4.46
N LEU A 111 2.61 0.50 -4.72
CA LEU A 111 3.88 0.33 -4.03
C LEU A 111 5.02 0.61 -4.99
N VAL A 112 6.21 0.86 -4.44
CA VAL A 112 7.44 0.93 -5.22
C VAL A 112 8.26 -0.31 -4.90
N ASP A 113 8.69 -1.06 -5.92
CA ASP A 113 9.53 -2.24 -5.75
C ASP A 113 11.00 -1.87 -5.54
N VAL A 114 11.84 -2.87 -5.30
CA VAL A 114 13.29 -2.70 -5.05
C VAL A 114 14.05 -2.11 -6.24
N HIS A 115 13.45 -2.08 -7.42
CA HIS A 115 14.00 -1.50 -8.65
C HIS A 115 13.40 -0.14 -8.99
N GLY A 116 12.54 0.42 -8.12
CA GLY A 116 11.86 1.68 -8.35
C GLY A 116 10.60 1.58 -9.22
N ALA A 117 10.23 0.37 -9.67
CA ALA A 117 9.03 0.17 -10.47
C ALA A 117 7.75 0.23 -9.62
N ARG A 118 6.69 0.78 -10.20
CA ARG A 118 5.38 0.84 -9.54
C ARG A 118 4.67 -0.50 -9.65
N VAL A 119 4.19 -0.98 -8.50
CA VAL A 119 3.39 -2.21 -8.38
C VAL A 119 1.98 -1.81 -7.95
N VAL A 120 1.00 -2.07 -8.80
CA VAL A 120 -0.41 -1.76 -8.52
C VAL A 120 -1.11 -3.02 -8.03
N LEU A 121 -1.64 -2.99 -6.81
CA LEU A 121 -2.38 -4.08 -6.18
C LEU A 121 -3.86 -3.68 -6.04
N PRO A 122 -4.72 -4.01 -7.02
CA PRO A 122 -6.15 -3.72 -6.92
C PRO A 122 -6.82 -4.57 -5.83
N CYS A 123 -7.76 -3.99 -5.08
CA CYS A 123 -8.49 -4.70 -4.02
C CYS A 123 -9.24 -5.94 -4.53
N GLY A 124 -9.72 -5.91 -5.76
CA GLY A 124 -10.37 -7.07 -6.39
C GLY A 124 -9.42 -8.05 -7.06
N GLY A 125 -8.11 -7.81 -7.02
CA GLY A 125 -7.10 -8.60 -7.73
C GLY A 125 -6.65 -9.85 -7.01
N PHE A 126 -6.68 -9.82 -5.68
CA PHE A 126 -6.34 -10.95 -4.80
C PHE A 126 -7.51 -11.23 -3.86
N GLY A 127 -7.65 -12.48 -3.42
CA GLY A 127 -8.63 -12.83 -2.40
C GLY A 127 -8.37 -12.07 -1.10
N ARG A 128 -9.42 -11.84 -0.32
CA ARG A 128 -9.37 -11.26 1.04
C ARG A 128 -8.67 -9.89 1.13
N PRO A 129 -9.09 -8.86 0.40
CA PRO A 129 -8.46 -7.53 0.46
C PRO A 129 -8.51 -6.91 1.86
N HIS A 130 -9.49 -7.25 2.69
CA HIS A 130 -9.63 -6.82 4.07
C HIS A 130 -8.55 -7.39 5.01
N GLU A 131 -7.82 -8.42 4.59
CA GLU A 131 -6.68 -8.98 5.34
C GLU A 131 -5.34 -8.42 4.85
N TRP A 132 -5.06 -8.56 3.54
CA TRP A 132 -3.73 -8.21 3.02
C TRP A 132 -3.46 -6.71 2.99
N TRP A 133 -4.46 -5.88 2.71
CA TRP A 133 -4.28 -4.43 2.67
C TRP A 133 -3.88 -3.86 4.04
N PRO A 134 -4.64 -4.09 5.13
CA PRO A 134 -4.20 -3.66 6.46
C PRO A 134 -2.92 -4.35 6.92
N GLY A 135 -2.69 -5.60 6.49
CA GLY A 135 -1.47 -6.35 6.77
C GLY A 135 -0.22 -5.66 6.21
N ILE A 136 -0.26 -5.24 4.94
CA ILE A 136 0.82 -4.46 4.32
C ILE A 136 1.02 -3.13 5.05
N CYS A 137 -0.06 -2.38 5.32
CA CYS A 137 0.04 -1.09 6.02
C CYS A 137 0.68 -1.25 7.40
N ARG A 138 0.27 -2.25 8.19
CA ARG A 138 0.88 -2.53 9.51
C ARG A 138 2.36 -2.88 9.40
N ALA A 139 2.74 -3.71 8.43
CA ALA A 139 4.13 -4.11 8.23
C ALA A 139 5.01 -2.92 7.80
N VAL A 140 4.50 -2.04 6.94
CA VAL A 140 5.20 -0.80 6.54
C VAL A 140 5.34 0.15 7.72
N VAL A 141 4.31 0.32 8.55
CA VAL A 141 4.39 1.12 9.78
C VAL A 141 5.44 0.54 10.72
N ALA A 142 5.40 -0.76 10.99
CA ALA A 142 6.37 -1.42 11.88
C ALA A 142 7.82 -1.25 11.40
N ALA A 143 8.04 -1.25 10.07
CA ALA A 143 9.37 -1.10 9.48
C ALA A 143 9.86 0.35 9.42
N GLN A 144 8.96 1.33 9.22
CA GLN A 144 9.35 2.73 8.95
C GLN A 144 9.16 3.66 10.15
N ALA A 145 8.14 3.46 11.00
CA ALA A 145 7.83 4.38 12.08
C ALA A 145 8.98 4.53 13.11
N PRO A 146 9.74 3.48 13.51
CA PRO A 146 10.83 3.65 14.45
C PRO A 146 11.92 4.60 13.94
N ARG A 147 12.29 4.50 12.66
CA ARG A 147 13.28 5.38 12.03
C ARG A 147 12.75 6.81 11.88
N ALA A 148 11.47 6.94 11.52
CA ALA A 148 10.80 8.23 11.41
C ALA A 148 10.76 8.96 12.76
N LEU A 149 10.39 8.26 13.85
CA LEU A 149 10.41 8.81 15.21
C LEU A 149 11.83 9.18 15.67
N ALA A 150 12.85 8.38 15.34
CA ALA A 150 14.24 8.72 15.64
C ALA A 150 14.67 9.99 14.91
N ALA A 151 14.34 10.15 13.64
CA ALA A 151 14.63 11.36 12.87
C ALA A 151 13.91 12.59 13.42
N LEU A 152 12.64 12.46 13.82
CA LEU A 152 11.89 13.56 14.46
C LEU A 152 12.54 14.02 15.77
N ARG A 153 13.00 13.09 16.62
CA ARG A 153 13.74 13.42 17.86
C ARG A 153 15.07 14.14 17.59
N GLN A 154 15.66 13.95 16.42
CA GLN A 154 16.86 14.66 15.95
C GLN A 154 16.53 16.00 15.29
N GLY A 155 15.28 16.46 15.35
CA GLY A 155 14.85 17.73 14.78
C GLY A 155 14.50 17.69 13.29
N ALA A 156 14.39 16.50 12.68
CA ALA A 156 14.02 16.40 11.28
C ALA A 156 12.56 16.81 11.06
N ARG A 157 12.30 17.38 9.87
CA ARG A 157 10.96 17.58 9.34
C ARG A 157 10.68 16.52 8.30
N LEU A 158 9.67 15.69 8.53
CA LEU A 158 9.27 14.63 7.62
C LEU A 158 8.13 15.08 6.72
N ALA A 159 8.31 14.90 5.41
CA ALA A 159 7.30 15.25 4.40
C ALA A 159 6.48 14.05 3.97
N PHE A 160 5.17 14.22 3.95
CA PHE A 160 4.18 13.26 3.45
C PHE A 160 3.35 13.89 2.32
N GLY A 161 4.03 14.21 1.21
CA GLY A 161 3.44 14.98 0.12
C GLY A 161 3.12 16.41 0.58
N PRO A 162 1.82 16.83 0.57
CA PRO A 162 1.44 18.16 1.01
C PRO A 162 1.44 18.37 2.52
N LEU A 163 1.61 17.30 3.31
CA LEU A 163 1.67 17.34 4.76
C LEU A 163 3.09 17.15 5.26
N TRP A 164 3.34 17.64 6.46
CA TRP A 164 4.60 17.47 7.15
C TRP A 164 4.42 17.28 8.66
N VAL A 165 5.42 16.69 9.28
CA VAL A 165 5.47 16.40 10.72
C VAL A 165 6.84 16.80 11.25
N THR A 166 6.88 17.44 12.42
CA THR A 166 8.07 17.64 13.25
C THR A 166 7.82 17.06 14.65
N ALA A 167 8.82 17.13 15.53
CA ALA A 167 8.63 16.75 16.93
C ALA A 167 7.52 17.57 17.62
N ASP A 168 7.37 18.85 17.26
CA ASP A 168 6.50 19.80 17.97
C ASP A 168 5.17 20.08 17.26
N ALA A 169 5.06 19.79 15.97
CA ALA A 169 3.94 20.24 15.16
C ALA A 169 3.65 19.34 13.97
N VAL A 170 2.42 19.45 13.47
CA VAL A 170 1.98 18.90 12.19
C VAL A 170 1.39 20.01 11.33
N GLY A 171 1.58 19.93 10.01
CA GLY A 171 1.06 20.98 9.15
C GLY A 171 0.94 20.60 7.68
N SER A 172 0.43 21.58 6.94
CA SER A 172 0.35 21.62 5.48
C SER A 172 1.05 22.88 4.97
N ALA A 173 0.93 23.18 3.68
CA ALA A 173 1.46 24.43 3.12
C ALA A 173 0.80 25.70 3.70
N ARG A 174 -0.42 25.60 4.23
CA ARG A 174 -1.24 26.74 4.66
C ARG A 174 -1.50 26.80 6.16
N THR A 175 -1.37 25.72 6.88
CA THR A 175 -1.79 25.58 8.28
C THR A 175 -0.84 24.70 9.03
N SER A 176 -0.53 25.05 10.27
CA SER A 176 0.21 24.21 11.20
C SER A 176 -0.42 24.26 12.59
N LEU A 177 -0.32 23.15 13.32
CA LEU A 177 -0.82 23.01 14.68
C LEU A 177 0.28 22.36 15.53
N ARG A 178 0.45 22.82 16.77
CA ARG A 178 1.27 22.14 17.75
C ARG A 178 0.58 20.88 18.24
N TRP A 179 1.32 19.88 18.68
CA TRP A 179 0.74 18.61 19.15
C TRP A 179 -0.20 18.80 20.34
N THR A 180 0.05 19.76 21.22
CA THR A 180 -0.84 20.14 22.33
C THR A 180 -2.22 20.60 21.87
N GLN A 181 -2.33 21.16 20.67
CA GLN A 181 -3.60 21.58 20.06
C GLN A 181 -4.34 20.44 19.33
N VAL A 182 -3.62 19.36 18.98
CA VAL A 182 -4.16 18.28 18.17
C VAL A 182 -4.78 17.21 19.05
N GLN A 183 -6.08 17.07 18.96
CA GLN A 183 -6.82 16.00 19.65
C GLN A 183 -6.82 14.70 18.85
N ARG A 184 -7.01 14.79 17.52
CA ARG A 184 -7.09 13.63 16.63
C ARG A 184 -6.87 14.01 15.17
N ILE A 185 -6.29 13.10 14.38
CA ILE A 185 -6.17 13.22 12.92
C ILE A 185 -6.80 11.98 12.29
N GLU A 186 -7.70 12.20 11.34
CA GLU A 186 -8.42 11.14 10.62
C GLU A 186 -8.54 11.43 9.12
N VAL A 187 -8.91 10.40 8.36
CA VAL A 187 -9.38 10.57 6.98
C VAL A 187 -10.90 10.55 7.00
N ARG A 188 -11.52 11.68 6.66
CA ARG A 188 -12.97 11.87 6.58
C ARG A 188 -13.36 12.29 5.16
N GLY A 189 -14.31 11.59 4.56
CA GLY A 189 -14.75 11.90 3.19
C GLY A 189 -13.62 11.89 2.15
N GLY A 190 -12.54 11.11 2.39
CA GLY A 190 -11.37 11.08 1.50
C GLY A 190 -10.34 12.19 1.74
N PHE A 191 -10.56 13.07 2.71
CA PHE A 191 -9.66 14.17 3.06
C PHE A 191 -9.10 13.99 4.47
N VAL A 192 -7.93 14.57 4.72
CA VAL A 192 -7.38 14.64 6.07
C VAL A 192 -8.15 15.68 6.88
N ALA A 193 -8.65 15.28 8.03
CA ALA A 193 -9.33 16.12 9.00
C ALA A 193 -8.57 16.07 10.34
N VAL A 194 -8.38 17.22 10.94
CA VAL A 194 -7.76 17.39 12.25
C VAL A 194 -8.79 17.91 13.24
N ARG A 195 -8.87 17.28 14.39
CA ARG A 195 -9.66 17.78 15.52
C ARG A 195 -8.75 18.61 16.41
N ALA A 196 -9.05 19.91 16.51
CA ALA A 196 -8.39 20.85 17.39
C ALA A 196 -9.45 21.72 18.09
N ASP A 197 -9.27 22.04 19.36
CA ASP A 197 -10.18 22.83 20.18
C ASP A 197 -11.64 22.35 20.13
N GLY A 198 -11.82 21.03 20.13
CA GLY A 198 -13.13 20.39 20.06
C GLY A 198 -13.80 20.40 18.70
N ARG A 199 -13.21 21.04 17.68
CA ARG A 199 -13.79 21.20 16.34
C ARG A 199 -12.99 20.43 15.29
N TRP A 200 -13.70 19.90 14.28
CA TRP A 200 -13.08 19.29 13.11
C TRP A 200 -12.74 20.35 12.06
N GLN A 201 -11.48 20.35 11.64
CA GLN A 201 -11.00 21.16 10.53
C GLN A 201 -10.59 20.21 9.40
N VAL A 202 -11.22 20.30 8.24
CA VAL A 202 -10.81 19.53 7.07
C VAL A 202 -9.67 20.27 6.38
N TRP A 203 -8.49 19.67 6.39
CA TRP A 203 -7.41 20.16 5.57
C TRP A 203 -7.66 19.72 4.12
N ALA A 204 -7.60 20.63 3.18
CA ALA A 204 -7.92 20.39 1.76
C ALA A 204 -6.88 19.48 1.07
N THR A 205 -6.58 18.33 1.70
CA THR A 205 -5.58 17.36 1.29
C THR A 205 -6.23 16.00 1.14
N ALA A 206 -6.35 15.57 -0.12
CA ALA A 206 -6.87 14.24 -0.42
C ALA A 206 -5.93 13.16 0.12
N ALA A 207 -6.49 12.17 0.81
CA ALA A 207 -5.75 11.05 1.37
C ALA A 207 -4.98 10.24 0.30
N SER A 208 -5.48 10.20 -0.94
CA SER A 208 -4.81 9.58 -2.10
C SER A 208 -3.53 10.31 -2.53
N GLY A 209 -3.41 11.60 -2.21
CA GLY A 209 -2.21 12.40 -2.48
C GLY A 209 -1.08 12.21 -1.47
N ILE A 210 -1.36 11.54 -0.33
CA ILE A 210 -0.40 11.39 0.77
C ILE A 210 0.37 10.08 0.60
N PRO A 211 1.68 10.12 0.34
CA PRO A 211 2.52 8.93 0.39
C PRO A 211 2.64 8.43 1.83
N ASN A 212 2.68 7.11 2.01
CA ASN A 212 2.82 6.48 3.33
C ASN A 212 1.82 7.00 4.38
N LEU A 213 0.56 7.21 3.95
CA LEU A 213 -0.50 7.71 4.84
C LEU A 213 -0.62 6.90 6.14
N CYS A 214 -0.43 5.58 6.09
CA CYS A 214 -0.46 4.72 7.29
C CYS A 214 0.67 5.05 8.27
N VAL A 215 1.88 5.37 7.77
CA VAL A 215 3.00 5.82 8.61
C VAL A 215 2.72 7.20 9.19
N PHE A 216 2.22 8.14 8.36
CA PHE A 216 1.78 9.44 8.82
C PHE A 216 0.77 9.33 9.98
N GLN A 217 -0.29 8.51 9.82
CA GLN A 217 -1.29 8.30 10.85
C GLN A 217 -0.69 7.73 12.15
N ALA A 218 0.17 6.71 12.05
CA ALA A 218 0.82 6.12 13.21
C ALA A 218 1.71 7.12 13.97
N LEU A 219 2.46 7.96 13.24
CA LEU A 219 3.28 9.02 13.85
C LEU A 219 2.41 10.07 14.53
N THR A 220 1.34 10.51 13.89
CA THR A 220 0.44 11.54 14.44
C THR A 220 -0.31 11.04 15.68
N GLU A 221 -0.71 9.78 15.72
CA GLU A 221 -1.31 9.14 16.90
C GLU A 221 -0.32 9.09 18.08
N HIS A 222 0.93 8.70 17.80
CA HIS A 222 1.99 8.63 18.80
C HIS A 222 2.31 10.02 19.38
N LEU A 223 2.53 11.02 18.53
CA LEU A 223 2.94 12.37 18.94
C LEU A 223 1.81 13.14 19.61
N ALA A 224 0.58 13.05 19.12
CA ALA A 224 -0.58 13.65 19.79
C ALA A 224 -0.89 12.98 21.14
N GLY A 225 -0.56 11.69 21.32
CA GLY A 225 -0.63 11.00 22.59
C GLY A 225 0.39 11.50 23.61
N ALA A 226 1.64 11.70 23.16
CA ALA A 226 2.71 12.23 24.01
C ALA A 226 2.43 13.66 24.47
N GLY A 227 2.01 14.56 23.55
CA GLY A 227 1.72 15.96 23.89
C GLY A 227 0.55 16.19 24.84
N ARG A 228 -0.27 15.15 25.11
CA ARG A 228 -1.32 15.21 26.14
C ARG A 228 -0.87 14.75 27.51
N ASN A 229 0.24 14.05 27.61
CA ASN A 229 0.77 13.54 28.87
C ASN A 229 1.78 14.52 29.52
N ASP A 230 2.17 15.57 28.79
CA ASP A 230 3.13 16.59 29.26
C ASP A 230 2.41 17.84 29.82
N ASP A 231 1.06 17.92 29.76
CA ASP A 231 0.22 18.92 30.40
C ASP A 231 -0.43 18.34 31.68
#